data_ad5d8ab6d4894bf285751f2013ccaefb
#
_entry.id   ad5d8ab6d4894bf285751f2013ccaefb
#
_cell.length_a   1.000
_cell.length_b   1.000
_cell.length_c   1.000
_cell.angle_alpha   90.00
_cell.angle_beta   90.00
_cell.angle_gamma   90.00
#
_symmetry.space_group_name_H-M   'P 1'
#
loop_
_entity.id
_entity.type
_entity.pdbx_description
1 polymer ?
#
loop_
_entity_poly.entity_id
_entity_poly.type
_entity_poly.pdbx_seq_one_letter_code
_entity_poly.pdbx_strand_id
1 'polypeptide(L)'
;MAAYLVTGGCGFIGSHLVDALMAAGHSVRILDDLSTGKRENVPDVEDIVIGDVADAGVMAGAMTGMDGCFHLAAIASVQRSNEEWALTHRVNLTGTVNVLDAARQAKAGGPVPVVYASSAAVYGDNPAVPLVEDAQKRPLTAYGADKLGCEQ
;
A
#
# COMPACT_ATOMS: atom_id res chain seq x y z
N MET A 1 19.39 -12.40 2.70
CA MET A 1 18.38 -12.21 1.62
C MET A 1 17.01 -12.38 2.25
N ALA A 2 16.12 -11.42 2.07
CA ALA A 2 14.74 -11.46 2.56
C ALA A 2 13.79 -11.38 1.37
N ALA A 3 12.55 -11.84 1.53
CA ALA A 3 11.50 -11.78 0.51
C ALA A 3 10.46 -10.73 0.91
N TYR A 4 10.23 -9.72 0.08
CA TYR A 4 9.29 -8.64 0.35
C TYR A 4 8.14 -8.62 -0.65
N LEU A 5 6.93 -8.39 -0.13
CA LEU A 5 5.78 -8.03 -0.94
C LEU A 5 5.74 -6.51 -1.13
N VAL A 6 5.59 -6.06 -2.37
CA VAL A 6 5.32 -4.64 -2.70
C VAL A 6 3.95 -4.56 -3.36
N THR A 7 2.95 -4.04 -2.65
CA THR A 7 1.65 -3.77 -3.29
C THR A 7 1.71 -2.41 -3.99
N GLY A 8 1.11 -2.29 -5.16
CA GLY A 8 1.27 -1.12 -6.02
C GLY A 8 2.68 -1.01 -6.62
N GLY A 9 3.37 -2.15 -6.75
CA GLY A 9 4.76 -2.23 -7.23
C GLY A 9 4.96 -1.80 -8.67
N CYS A 10 3.92 -1.83 -9.50
CA CYS A 10 3.97 -1.36 -10.88
C CYS A 10 3.73 0.17 -11.01
N GLY A 11 3.40 0.86 -9.91
CA GLY A 11 3.24 2.31 -9.86
C GLY A 11 4.58 3.05 -9.82
N PHE A 12 4.53 4.39 -9.78
CA PHE A 12 5.73 5.24 -9.80
C PHE A 12 6.65 5.00 -8.59
N ILE A 13 6.13 5.14 -7.37
CA ILE A 13 6.93 4.92 -6.15
C ILE A 13 7.31 3.45 -6.02
N GLY A 14 6.34 2.55 -6.29
CA GLY A 14 6.52 1.12 -6.13
C GLY A 14 7.63 0.56 -7.01
N SER A 15 7.71 0.94 -8.28
CA SER A 15 8.75 0.45 -9.20
C SER A 15 10.16 0.84 -8.75
N HIS A 16 10.36 2.08 -8.31
CA HIS A 16 11.66 2.51 -7.78
C HIS A 16 12.04 1.79 -6.49
N LEU A 17 11.06 1.51 -5.62
CA LEU A 17 11.30 0.70 -4.41
C LEU A 17 11.68 -0.74 -4.78
N VAL A 18 10.98 -1.34 -5.75
CA VAL A 18 11.28 -2.68 -6.26
C VAL A 18 12.73 -2.76 -6.76
N ASP A 19 13.14 -1.81 -7.60
CA ASP A 19 14.53 -1.74 -8.10
C ASP A 19 15.54 -1.65 -6.95
N ALA A 20 15.27 -0.80 -5.96
CA ALA A 20 16.16 -0.65 -4.81
C ALA A 20 16.27 -1.92 -3.95
N LEU A 21 15.16 -2.63 -3.73
CA LEU A 21 15.14 -3.90 -3.00
C LEU A 21 15.91 -5.00 -3.74
N MET A 22 15.70 -5.11 -5.06
CA MET A 22 16.42 -6.08 -5.89
C MET A 22 17.93 -5.76 -5.94
N ALA A 23 18.30 -4.50 -6.08
CA ALA A 23 19.70 -4.06 -6.04
C ALA A 23 20.38 -4.35 -4.69
N ALA A 24 19.61 -4.34 -3.59
CA ALA A 24 20.06 -4.73 -2.26
C ALA A 24 20.13 -6.27 -2.04
N GLY A 25 19.79 -7.06 -3.05
CA GLY A 25 19.86 -8.52 -3.01
C GLY A 25 18.67 -9.19 -2.33
N HIS A 26 17.53 -8.52 -2.28
CA HIS A 26 16.27 -9.08 -1.78
C HIS A 26 15.44 -9.69 -2.91
N SER A 27 14.58 -10.65 -2.58
CA SER A 27 13.55 -11.15 -3.48
C SER A 27 12.30 -10.26 -3.34
N VAL A 28 11.64 -9.99 -4.45
CA VAL A 28 10.44 -9.14 -4.48
C VAL A 28 9.30 -9.87 -5.16
N ARG A 29 8.15 -9.90 -4.50
CA ARG A 29 6.84 -10.18 -5.10
C ARG A 29 6.07 -8.88 -5.23
N ILE A 30 5.38 -8.69 -6.35
CA ILE A 30 4.49 -7.55 -6.57
C ILE A 30 3.04 -8.02 -6.53
N LEU A 31 2.16 -7.23 -5.92
CA LEU A 31 0.71 -7.29 -6.10
C LEU A 31 0.23 -5.95 -6.65
N ASP A 32 -0.35 -5.95 -7.84
CA ASP A 32 -0.83 -4.73 -8.52
C ASP A 32 -2.03 -5.07 -9.40
N ASP A 33 -3.05 -4.23 -9.46
CA ASP A 33 -4.23 -4.41 -10.32
C ASP A 33 -4.05 -3.80 -11.70
N LEU A 34 -2.92 -3.13 -11.95
CA LEU A 34 -2.57 -2.41 -13.16
C LEU A 34 -3.58 -1.31 -13.57
N SER A 35 -4.40 -0.84 -12.63
CA SER A 35 -5.37 0.23 -12.90
C SER A 35 -4.70 1.56 -13.24
N THR A 36 -3.51 1.80 -12.68
CA THR A 36 -2.67 2.97 -12.96
C THR A 36 -1.20 2.61 -13.15
N GLY A 37 -0.74 1.54 -12.51
CA GLY A 37 0.59 0.97 -12.68
C GLY A 37 0.77 0.33 -14.04
N LYS A 38 2.03 0.19 -14.48
CA LYS A 38 2.38 -0.41 -15.77
C LYS A 38 3.39 -1.53 -15.58
N ARG A 39 3.13 -2.68 -16.20
CA ARG A 39 4.06 -3.83 -16.15
C ARG A 39 5.47 -3.47 -16.65
N GLU A 40 5.55 -2.55 -17.61
CA GLU A 40 6.83 -2.10 -18.17
C GLU A 40 7.72 -1.35 -17.18
N ASN A 41 7.16 -0.85 -16.06
CA ASN A 41 7.95 -0.19 -15.02
C ASN A 41 8.83 -1.15 -14.21
N VAL A 42 8.56 -2.46 -14.29
CA VAL A 42 9.25 -3.52 -13.52
C VAL A 42 9.57 -4.72 -14.42
N PRO A 43 10.34 -4.54 -15.51
CA PRO A 43 10.54 -5.56 -16.54
C PRO A 43 11.21 -6.83 -15.99
N ASP A 44 12.11 -6.69 -15.03
CA ASP A 44 12.95 -7.76 -14.51
C ASP A 44 12.31 -8.56 -13.36
N VAL A 45 11.10 -8.19 -12.92
CA VAL A 45 10.39 -8.93 -11.87
C VAL A 45 9.55 -10.02 -12.48
N GLU A 46 9.78 -11.28 -12.06
CA GLU A 46 9.00 -12.43 -12.52
C GLU A 46 7.81 -12.73 -11.61
N ASP A 47 7.94 -12.52 -10.30
CA ASP A 47 6.90 -12.83 -9.29
C ASP A 47 5.91 -11.66 -9.16
N ILE A 48 4.96 -11.59 -10.09
CA ILE A 48 3.90 -10.58 -10.11
C ILE A 48 2.54 -11.25 -10.03
N VAL A 49 1.78 -10.88 -9.00
CA VAL A 49 0.37 -11.23 -8.82
C VAL A 49 -0.48 -10.06 -9.34
N ILE A 50 -1.27 -10.31 -10.37
CA ILE A 50 -2.24 -9.31 -10.85
C ILE A 50 -3.52 -9.47 -10.04
N GLY A 51 -3.87 -8.44 -9.25
CA GLY A 51 -5.05 -8.51 -8.40
C GLY A 51 -5.27 -7.28 -7.53
N ASP A 52 -6.43 -7.24 -6.90
CA ASP A 52 -6.89 -6.13 -6.05
C ASP A 52 -6.55 -6.43 -4.58
N VAL A 53 -5.92 -5.48 -3.88
CA VAL A 53 -5.65 -5.58 -2.43
C VAL A 53 -6.93 -5.69 -1.60
N ALA A 54 -8.06 -5.25 -2.13
CA ALA A 54 -9.37 -5.39 -1.49
C ALA A 54 -9.94 -6.81 -1.57
N ASP A 55 -9.33 -7.72 -2.33
CA ASP A 55 -9.63 -9.15 -2.30
C ASP A 55 -8.76 -9.84 -1.24
N ALA A 56 -9.39 -10.25 -0.14
CA ALA A 56 -8.71 -10.87 0.99
C ALA A 56 -7.99 -12.19 0.61
N GLY A 57 -8.56 -12.96 -0.31
CA GLY A 57 -7.96 -14.22 -0.77
C GLY A 57 -6.71 -13.99 -1.61
N VAL A 58 -6.77 -13.05 -2.53
CA VAL A 58 -5.61 -12.62 -3.34
C VAL A 58 -4.51 -12.07 -2.43
N MET A 59 -4.89 -11.21 -1.47
CA MET A 59 -3.92 -10.61 -0.53
C MET A 59 -3.24 -11.66 0.36
N ALA A 60 -3.99 -12.61 0.91
CA ALA A 60 -3.44 -13.69 1.73
C ALA A 60 -2.47 -14.56 0.92
N GLY A 61 -2.83 -14.92 -0.31
CA GLY A 61 -1.96 -15.67 -1.21
C GLY A 61 -0.66 -14.92 -1.53
N ALA A 62 -0.76 -13.63 -1.86
CA ALA A 62 0.39 -12.79 -2.18
C ALA A 62 1.34 -12.62 -0.98
N MET A 63 0.81 -12.55 0.25
CA MET A 63 1.60 -12.38 1.48
C MET A 63 2.31 -13.66 1.93
N THR A 64 1.85 -14.82 1.50
CA THR A 64 2.38 -16.11 1.97
C THR A 64 3.88 -16.23 1.74
N GLY A 65 4.63 -16.51 2.80
CA GLY A 65 6.08 -16.71 2.78
C GLY A 65 6.93 -15.44 2.73
N MET A 66 6.32 -14.27 2.74
CA MET A 66 7.06 -13.00 2.74
C MET A 66 7.67 -12.68 4.12
N ASP A 67 8.77 -11.95 4.15
CA ASP A 67 9.45 -11.46 5.36
C ASP A 67 8.95 -10.09 5.79
N GLY A 68 8.25 -9.38 4.91
CA GLY A 68 7.67 -8.08 5.16
C GLY A 68 6.89 -7.56 3.95
N CYS A 69 6.16 -6.47 4.14
CA CYS A 69 5.35 -5.85 3.09
C CYS A 69 5.55 -4.34 3.05
N PHE A 70 5.73 -3.81 1.85
CA PHE A 70 5.60 -2.38 1.54
C PHE A 70 4.26 -2.16 0.83
N HIS A 71 3.33 -1.55 1.54
CA HIS A 71 1.97 -1.33 1.04
C HIS A 71 1.83 0.07 0.43
N LEU A 72 1.87 0.13 -0.90
CA LEU A 72 1.79 1.36 -1.69
C LEU A 72 0.54 1.41 -2.59
N ALA A 73 -0.17 0.29 -2.74
CA ALA A 73 -1.41 0.25 -3.51
C ALA A 73 -2.46 1.17 -2.89
N ALA A 74 -2.96 2.11 -3.66
CA ALA A 74 -4.01 3.03 -3.25
C ALA A 74 -4.60 3.78 -4.45
N ILE A 75 -5.85 4.19 -4.34
CA ILE A 75 -6.40 5.26 -5.16
C ILE A 75 -5.90 6.58 -4.56
N ALA A 76 -4.82 7.13 -5.13
CA ALA A 76 -4.12 8.30 -4.60
C ALA A 76 -4.72 9.65 -5.10
N SER A 77 -5.61 9.63 -6.09
CA SER A 77 -6.26 10.82 -6.61
C SER A 77 -7.33 11.33 -5.65
N VAL A 78 -7.10 12.50 -5.07
CA VAL A 78 -8.08 13.18 -4.20
C VAL A 78 -9.37 13.49 -4.96
N GLN A 79 -9.27 13.92 -6.24
CA GLN A 79 -10.45 14.16 -7.06
C GLN A 79 -11.27 12.88 -7.22
N ARG A 80 -10.65 11.80 -7.67
CA ARG A 80 -11.34 10.51 -7.84
C ARG A 80 -11.93 10.01 -6.52
N SER A 81 -11.24 10.21 -5.40
CA SER A 81 -11.73 9.82 -4.09
C SER A 81 -13.03 10.53 -3.68
N ASN A 82 -13.23 11.76 -4.16
CA ASN A 82 -14.46 12.51 -3.89
C ASN A 82 -15.62 12.12 -4.83
N GLU A 83 -15.30 11.55 -5.98
CA GLU A 83 -16.30 11.10 -6.97
C GLU A 83 -16.71 9.64 -6.73
N GLU A 84 -15.78 8.78 -6.27
CA GLU A 84 -15.95 7.33 -6.12
C GLU A 84 -15.67 6.87 -4.67
N TRP A 85 -16.43 7.36 -3.69
CA TRP A 85 -16.19 7.12 -2.26
C TRP A 85 -16.10 5.65 -1.89
N ALA A 86 -17.11 4.86 -2.28
CA ALA A 86 -17.17 3.45 -1.93
C ALA A 86 -15.99 2.64 -2.51
N LEU A 87 -15.60 2.93 -3.75
CA LEU A 87 -14.46 2.29 -4.38
C LEU A 87 -13.16 2.70 -3.70
N THR A 88 -12.99 4.00 -3.41
CA THR A 88 -11.80 4.51 -2.72
C THR A 88 -11.66 3.88 -1.34
N HIS A 89 -12.73 3.86 -0.55
CA HIS A 89 -12.75 3.24 0.77
C HIS A 89 -12.42 1.73 0.70
N ARG A 90 -13.00 1.03 -0.25
CA ARG A 90 -12.75 -0.40 -0.45
C ARG A 90 -11.25 -0.66 -0.73
N VAL A 91 -10.63 0.10 -1.62
CA VAL A 91 -9.23 -0.09 -1.97
C VAL A 91 -8.31 0.41 -0.86
N ASN A 92 -8.53 1.64 -0.37
CA ASN A 92 -7.59 2.30 0.53
C ASN A 92 -7.67 1.78 1.97
N LEU A 93 -8.86 1.70 2.56
CA LEU A 93 -9.02 1.27 3.95
C LEU A 93 -9.20 -0.24 4.05
N THR A 94 -10.19 -0.83 3.36
CA THR A 94 -10.40 -2.28 3.41
C THR A 94 -9.19 -3.03 2.88
N GLY A 95 -8.56 -2.55 1.79
CA GLY A 95 -7.31 -3.11 1.27
C GLY A 95 -6.20 -3.10 2.31
N THR A 96 -6.01 -2.00 3.05
CA THR A 96 -5.01 -1.92 4.14
C THR A 96 -5.32 -2.92 5.27
N VAL A 97 -6.59 -3.06 5.66
CA VAL A 97 -7.00 -4.07 6.65
C VAL A 97 -6.65 -5.48 6.18
N ASN A 98 -6.91 -5.81 4.91
CA ASN A 98 -6.53 -7.11 4.34
C ASN A 98 -5.01 -7.33 4.36
N VAL A 99 -4.22 -6.30 4.06
CA VAL A 99 -2.75 -6.36 4.14
C VAL A 99 -2.30 -6.68 5.56
N LEU A 100 -2.83 -5.98 6.56
CA LEU A 100 -2.48 -6.19 7.97
C LEU A 100 -2.92 -7.57 8.47
N ASP A 101 -4.12 -8.03 8.10
CA ASP A 101 -4.59 -9.36 8.47
C ASP A 101 -3.76 -10.47 7.80
N ALA A 102 -3.41 -10.32 6.53
CA ALA A 102 -2.53 -11.24 5.82
C ALA A 102 -1.12 -11.27 6.43
N ALA A 103 -0.56 -10.10 6.79
CA ALA A 103 0.75 -9.99 7.43
C ALA A 103 0.80 -10.70 8.79
N ARG A 104 -0.30 -10.64 9.56
CA ARG A 104 -0.45 -11.36 10.84
C ARG A 104 -0.36 -12.89 10.67
N GLN A 105 -0.70 -13.40 9.49
CA GLN A 105 -0.80 -14.84 9.18
C GLN A 105 0.29 -15.32 8.20
N ALA A 106 1.19 -14.44 7.75
CA ALA A 106 2.14 -14.70 6.65
C ALA A 106 3.08 -15.88 6.90
N LYS A 107 3.43 -16.13 8.16
CA LYS A 107 4.38 -17.17 8.59
C LYS A 107 3.97 -17.83 9.87
N ALA A 108 4.39 -19.09 10.04
CA ALA A 108 4.21 -19.84 11.29
C ALA A 108 4.92 -19.21 12.52
N GLY A 109 5.93 -18.36 12.27
CA GLY A 109 6.70 -17.66 13.31
C GLY A 109 6.06 -16.38 13.84
N GLY A 110 4.91 -15.98 13.33
CA GLY A 110 4.18 -14.77 13.75
C GLY A 110 4.09 -13.70 12.66
N PRO A 111 3.59 -12.51 13.04
CA PRO A 111 3.35 -11.42 12.09
C PRO A 111 4.64 -10.89 11.47
N VAL A 112 4.54 -10.46 10.22
CA VAL A 112 5.63 -9.79 9.49
C VAL A 112 5.43 -8.28 9.49
N PRO A 113 6.50 -7.47 9.44
CA PRO A 113 6.39 -6.02 9.43
C PRO A 113 5.71 -5.52 8.14
N VAL A 114 4.89 -4.48 8.31
CA VAL A 114 4.28 -3.75 7.21
C VAL A 114 4.67 -2.28 7.30
N VAL A 115 5.18 -1.74 6.19
CA VAL A 115 5.38 -0.31 6.00
C VAL A 115 4.34 0.15 4.98
N TYR A 116 3.53 1.14 5.32
CA TYR A 116 2.54 1.69 4.39
C TYR A 116 2.68 3.20 4.22
N ALA A 117 2.25 3.70 3.08
CA ALA A 117 2.27 5.12 2.79
C ALA A 117 1.01 5.81 3.35
N SER A 118 1.16 6.59 4.42
CA SER A 118 0.14 7.55 4.84
C SER A 118 0.17 8.81 3.97
N SER A 119 -0.40 9.91 4.40
CA SER A 119 -0.50 11.12 3.60
C SER A 119 -0.62 12.37 4.47
N ALA A 120 -0.05 13.49 4.00
CA ALA A 120 -0.30 14.81 4.58
C ALA A 120 -1.79 15.22 4.53
N ALA A 121 -2.61 14.57 3.69
CA ALA A 121 -4.06 14.79 3.63
C ALA A 121 -4.78 14.46 4.96
N VAL A 122 -4.17 13.71 5.87
CA VAL A 122 -4.71 13.43 7.21
C VAL A 122 -4.82 14.71 8.06
N TYR A 123 -4.00 15.72 7.79
CA TYR A 123 -4.00 16.99 8.54
C TYR A 123 -5.01 18.02 8.02
N GLY A 124 -5.56 17.80 6.82
CA GLY A 124 -6.55 18.69 6.21
C GLY A 124 -5.98 20.10 5.92
N ASP A 125 -6.73 21.14 6.29
CA ASP A 125 -6.38 22.55 6.12
C ASP A 125 -5.71 23.18 7.36
N ASN A 126 -4.95 22.39 8.10
CA ASN A 126 -4.31 22.85 9.33
C ASN A 126 -3.41 24.07 9.06
N PRO A 127 -3.69 25.24 9.72
CA PRO A 127 -2.95 26.48 9.47
C PRO A 127 -1.54 26.49 10.12
N ALA A 128 -1.24 25.54 11.02
CA ALA A 128 0.03 25.49 11.75
C ALA A 128 1.13 24.88 10.88
N VAL A 129 1.73 25.68 10.00
CA VAL A 129 2.83 25.26 9.12
C VAL A 129 4.17 25.80 9.63
N PRO A 130 5.27 25.00 9.57
CA PRO A 130 5.32 23.63 9.07
C PRO A 130 4.58 22.64 10.00
N LEU A 131 3.92 21.65 9.38
CA LEU A 131 3.22 20.61 10.14
C LEU A 131 4.22 19.69 10.88
N VAL A 132 3.89 19.32 12.10
CA VAL A 132 4.61 18.34 12.91
C VAL A 132 3.77 17.06 13.05
N GLU A 133 4.39 15.94 13.37
CA GLU A 133 3.71 14.62 13.38
C GLU A 133 2.56 14.52 14.38
N ASP A 134 2.61 15.24 15.49
CA ASP A 134 1.57 15.31 16.52
C ASP A 134 0.51 16.39 16.26
N ALA A 135 0.59 17.10 15.13
CA ALA A 135 -0.41 18.08 14.74
C ALA A 135 -1.81 17.42 14.63
N GLN A 136 -2.83 18.19 14.97
CA GLN A 136 -4.21 17.71 14.94
C GLN A 136 -4.59 17.22 13.53
N LYS A 137 -5.03 15.98 13.43
CA LYS A 137 -5.51 15.36 12.18
C LYS A 137 -6.98 15.70 11.96
N ARG A 138 -7.28 16.33 10.82
CA ARG A 138 -8.63 16.78 10.45
C ARG A 138 -8.83 16.63 8.93
N PRO A 139 -8.91 15.38 8.41
CA PRO A 139 -9.01 15.16 6.97
C PRO A 139 -10.30 15.80 6.40
N LEU A 140 -10.16 16.40 5.21
CA LEU A 140 -11.27 17.06 4.50
C LEU A 140 -11.78 16.25 3.30
N THR A 141 -11.14 15.15 2.97
CA THR A 141 -11.46 14.33 1.80
C THR A 141 -11.65 12.87 2.19
N ALA A 142 -12.38 12.10 1.37
CA ALA A 142 -12.53 10.67 1.55
C ALA A 142 -11.16 9.98 1.59
N TYR A 143 -10.24 10.34 0.69
CA TYR A 143 -8.87 9.86 0.69
C TYR A 143 -8.15 10.11 2.02
N GLY A 144 -8.20 11.35 2.53
CA GLY A 144 -7.55 11.70 3.80
C GLY A 144 -8.18 10.97 4.99
N ALA A 145 -9.51 10.79 5.01
CA ALA A 145 -10.19 10.03 6.04
C ALA A 145 -9.80 8.55 6.04
N ASP A 146 -9.71 7.93 4.86
CA ASP A 146 -9.26 6.54 4.73
C ASP A 146 -7.81 6.37 5.18
N LYS A 147 -6.91 7.29 4.79
CA LYS A 147 -5.51 7.26 5.24
C LYS A 147 -5.39 7.43 6.76
N LEU A 148 -6.20 8.31 7.37
CA LEU A 148 -6.26 8.42 8.83
C LEU A 148 -6.81 7.15 9.46
N GLY A 149 -7.83 6.52 8.88
CA GLY A 149 -8.35 5.23 9.33
C GLY A 149 -7.30 4.12 9.33
N CYS A 150 -6.36 4.14 8.36
CA CYS A 150 -5.25 3.20 8.32
C CYS A 150 -4.21 3.41 9.43
N GLU A 151 -4.15 4.61 10.05
CA GLU A 151 -3.24 4.92 11.16
C GLU A 151 -3.77 4.45 12.53
N GLN A 152 -5.04 4.05 12.62
CA GLN A 152 -5.69 3.64 13.87
C GLN A 152 -5.70 2.12 14.03
#